data_840305c76ba644d43114046e79565e04
#
_entry.id   840305c76ba644d43114046e79565e04
#
_cell.length_a   1.000
_cell.length_b   1.000
_cell.length_c   1.000
_cell.angle_alpha   90.00
_cell.angle_beta   90.00
_cell.angle_gamma   90.00
#
_symmetry.space_group_name_H-M   'P 1'
#
loop_
_entity.id
_entity.type
_entity.pdbx_description
1 polymer ?
#
loop_
_entity_poly.entity_id
_entity_poly.type
_entity_poly.pdbx_seq_one_letter_code
_entity_poly.pdbx_strand_id
1 'polypeptide(L)'
;MTSSRRSDATDFNRGSNHMPQTSAMTYIRQGISPFFRLPTVDVHAGAPYKDLDAVVMGVPWDMSVTYRPGARFAPYEVRRVSALVQGFHPTHKLDVFGTLRAADGGNVAVPPFAPALARDVIENEVTSVLGAGAIPFLVGGDHSIALPSLRAIAKKHGPVALVHVDAHLDTSDAQVWGEEFHHGAPIRHAIQEGLIERGQLHQIGIRAAWGYPEEGALAAAHGATLYDVDAIANRGIARVAQHIVSCVGDRPVYVTFDVDGVDPAFAPGTGTPVPGGISSREAIALLRGLAGVRLVGMDVVEVCPALDHADITLHLAAAVMFEGLALAAVRRARL
;
A
#
# COMPACT_ATOMS: atom_id res chain seq x y z
N MET A 1 -11.74 58.38 -28.48
CA MET A 1 -10.47 57.99 -27.86
C MET A 1 -10.81 57.07 -26.70
N THR A 2 -10.86 55.76 -26.93
CA THR A 2 -11.19 54.77 -25.94
C THR A 2 -10.03 53.77 -25.85
N SER A 3 -9.28 53.88 -24.76
CA SER A 3 -8.15 53.02 -24.43
C SER A 3 -8.67 51.72 -23.85
N SER A 4 -8.51 50.60 -24.57
CA SER A 4 -8.76 49.28 -24.11
C SER A 4 -7.59 48.81 -23.22
N ARG A 5 -7.83 48.60 -21.95
CA ARG A 5 -6.92 47.86 -21.09
C ARG A 5 -7.10 46.35 -21.35
N ARG A 6 -6.11 45.76 -22.01
CA ARG A 6 -5.93 44.29 -21.96
C ARG A 6 -5.36 43.93 -20.60
N SER A 7 -6.08 43.10 -19.84
CA SER A 7 -5.57 42.50 -18.63
C SER A 7 -4.58 41.41 -19.00
N ASP A 8 -3.33 41.59 -18.62
CA ASP A 8 -2.28 40.56 -18.69
C ASP A 8 -2.61 39.41 -17.74
N ALA A 9 -3.02 38.29 -18.33
CA ALA A 9 -3.17 37.02 -17.65
C ALA A 9 -1.94 36.11 -17.91
N THR A 10 -0.75 36.61 -17.52
CA THR A 10 0.48 35.79 -17.59
C THR A 10 1.47 36.26 -16.53
N ASP A 11 1.26 35.78 -15.28
CA ASP A 11 2.37 35.68 -14.33
C ASP A 11 2.06 34.71 -13.20
N PHE A 12 1.88 33.44 -13.55
CA PHE A 12 1.90 32.31 -12.59
C PHE A 12 2.90 31.26 -13.07
N ASN A 13 4.18 31.61 -13.13
CA ASN A 13 5.21 30.60 -13.18
C ASN A 13 6.63 31.18 -13.06
N ARG A 14 7.03 31.59 -11.85
CA ARG A 14 8.47 31.73 -11.53
C ARG A 14 8.72 31.31 -10.09
N GLY A 15 9.31 30.14 -9.90
CA GLY A 15 10.12 29.85 -8.73
C GLY A 15 9.61 28.79 -7.76
N SER A 16 9.10 27.66 -8.23
CA SER A 16 9.13 26.41 -7.43
C SER A 16 9.47 25.25 -8.36
N ASN A 17 10.47 24.46 -8.01
CA ASN A 17 10.76 23.16 -8.62
C ASN A 17 9.70 22.10 -8.25
N HIS A 18 8.46 22.51 -8.09
CA HIS A 18 7.34 21.61 -7.83
C HIS A 18 6.78 21.16 -9.18
N MET A 19 6.67 19.86 -9.36
CA MET A 19 5.94 19.31 -10.49
C MET A 19 4.51 19.90 -10.48
N PRO A 20 3.98 20.34 -11.63
CA PRO A 20 2.67 20.98 -11.65
C PRO A 20 1.60 20.01 -11.14
N GLN A 21 0.83 20.46 -10.16
CA GLN A 21 -0.36 19.71 -9.74
C GLN A 21 -1.30 19.58 -10.93
N THR A 22 -1.62 18.35 -11.31
CA THR A 22 -2.60 18.11 -12.36
C THR A 22 -3.98 18.52 -11.86
N SER A 23 -4.64 19.46 -12.56
CA SER A 23 -6.00 19.84 -12.19
C SER A 23 -6.96 18.67 -12.36
N ALA A 24 -8.08 18.67 -11.60
CA ALA A 24 -9.13 17.66 -11.74
C ALA A 24 -9.65 17.53 -13.18
N MET A 25 -9.54 18.59 -13.99
CA MET A 25 -9.93 18.58 -15.40
C MET A 25 -8.97 17.79 -16.30
N THR A 26 -7.73 17.59 -15.86
CA THR A 26 -6.72 16.87 -16.66
C THR A 26 -7.13 15.42 -16.87
N TYR A 27 -7.68 14.77 -15.87
CA TYR A 27 -8.17 13.40 -15.95
C TYR A 27 -9.26 13.22 -17.02
N ILE A 28 -10.17 14.18 -17.15
CA ILE A 28 -11.25 14.13 -18.13
C ILE A 28 -10.67 14.21 -19.57
N ARG A 29 -9.56 14.93 -19.76
CA ARG A 29 -8.96 15.19 -21.08
C ARG A 29 -7.97 14.12 -21.53
N GLN A 30 -7.28 13.46 -20.61
CA GLN A 30 -6.16 12.57 -20.96
C GLN A 30 -6.60 11.15 -21.36
N GLY A 31 -7.78 10.68 -20.96
CA GLY A 31 -8.27 9.34 -21.31
C GLY A 31 -7.51 8.18 -20.63
N ILE A 32 -6.21 8.33 -20.37
CA ILE A 32 -5.38 7.41 -19.56
C ILE A 32 -5.05 8.13 -18.28
N SER A 33 -5.40 7.54 -17.14
CA SER A 33 -5.15 8.14 -15.83
C SER A 33 -4.05 7.40 -15.10
N PRO A 34 -2.92 8.06 -14.80
CA PRO A 34 -1.94 7.54 -13.84
C PRO A 34 -2.52 7.57 -12.42
N PHE A 35 -1.93 6.84 -11.48
CA PHE A 35 -2.31 6.90 -10.07
C PHE A 35 -2.38 8.35 -9.60
N PHE A 36 -3.52 8.76 -9.04
CA PHE A 36 -3.76 10.11 -8.48
C PHE A 36 -3.46 11.26 -9.44
N ARG A 37 -3.46 11.03 -10.74
CA ARG A 37 -3.03 11.99 -11.78
C ARG A 37 -1.57 12.46 -11.60
N LEU A 38 -0.74 11.64 -10.96
CA LEU A 38 0.68 11.92 -10.78
C LEU A 38 1.42 11.94 -12.13
N PRO A 39 2.57 12.60 -12.22
CA PRO A 39 3.46 12.44 -13.35
C PRO A 39 3.86 10.98 -13.52
N THR A 40 4.00 10.54 -14.76
CA THR A 40 4.50 9.18 -15.07
C THR A 40 6.01 9.20 -15.21
N VAL A 41 6.65 8.13 -14.76
CA VAL A 41 8.09 7.92 -14.92
C VAL A 41 8.37 7.30 -16.29
N ASP A 42 9.44 7.74 -16.96
CA ASP A 42 10.03 6.99 -18.06
C ASP A 42 10.90 5.87 -17.48
N VAL A 43 10.34 4.67 -17.40
CA VAL A 43 11.02 3.49 -16.84
C VAL A 43 12.25 3.04 -17.65
N HIS A 44 12.44 3.55 -18.87
CA HIS A 44 13.60 3.29 -19.71
C HIS A 44 14.73 4.32 -19.52
N ALA A 45 14.50 5.37 -18.72
CA ALA A 45 15.55 6.33 -18.38
C ALA A 45 16.63 5.68 -17.53
N GLY A 46 17.87 6.17 -17.62
CA GLY A 46 19.02 5.63 -16.88
C GLY A 46 18.91 5.76 -15.35
N ALA A 47 18.01 6.66 -14.86
CA ALA A 47 17.71 6.86 -13.43
C ALA A 47 16.24 7.25 -13.25
N PRO A 48 15.31 6.32 -13.46
CA PRO A 48 13.88 6.63 -13.58
C PRO A 48 13.27 7.25 -12.33
N TYR A 49 13.78 6.95 -11.14
CA TYR A 49 13.21 7.39 -9.85
C TYR A 49 13.99 8.52 -9.17
N LYS A 50 14.98 9.09 -9.91
CA LYS A 50 15.82 10.16 -9.37
C LYS A 50 14.98 11.35 -8.91
N ASP A 51 15.36 11.93 -7.78
CA ASP A 51 14.73 13.11 -7.16
C ASP A 51 13.26 12.93 -6.74
N LEU A 52 12.73 11.72 -6.72
CA LEU A 52 11.40 11.41 -6.19
C LEU A 52 11.47 11.11 -4.69
N ASP A 53 10.37 11.40 -3.99
CA ASP A 53 10.17 11.07 -2.59
C ASP A 53 9.31 9.82 -2.42
N ALA A 54 8.41 9.57 -3.39
CA ALA A 54 7.50 8.43 -3.40
C ALA A 54 7.23 7.97 -4.84
N VAL A 55 7.14 6.65 -5.04
CA VAL A 55 6.78 6.04 -6.33
C VAL A 55 5.62 5.08 -6.11
N VAL A 56 4.50 5.31 -6.81
CA VAL A 56 3.36 4.40 -6.81
C VAL A 56 3.47 3.49 -8.01
N MET A 57 3.49 2.17 -7.80
CA MET A 57 3.65 1.16 -8.85
C MET A 57 2.54 0.12 -8.79
N GLY A 58 2.12 -0.37 -9.94
CA GLY A 58 1.25 -1.53 -10.02
C GLY A 58 2.04 -2.84 -10.06
N VAL A 59 1.53 -3.89 -9.40
CA VAL A 59 2.10 -5.24 -9.47
C VAL A 59 1.01 -6.21 -9.97
N PRO A 60 0.83 -6.39 -11.29
CA PRO A 60 -0.26 -7.18 -11.88
C PRO A 60 0.01 -8.69 -11.78
N TRP A 61 0.03 -9.23 -10.57
CA TRP A 61 0.34 -10.61 -10.23
C TRP A 61 -0.75 -11.25 -9.36
N ASP A 62 -1.20 -12.48 -9.67
CA ASP A 62 -2.13 -13.26 -8.86
C ASP A 62 -2.06 -14.78 -9.15
N MET A 63 -0.84 -15.26 -9.44
CA MET A 63 -0.62 -16.70 -9.67
C MET A 63 -0.42 -17.50 -8.37
N SER A 64 -0.50 -16.84 -7.22
CA SER A 64 -0.26 -17.46 -5.90
C SER A 64 -1.55 -17.56 -5.06
N VAL A 65 -2.72 -17.28 -5.65
CA VAL A 65 -4.02 -17.31 -4.94
C VAL A 65 -4.54 -18.72 -4.76
N THR A 66 -5.20 -18.96 -3.63
CA THR A 66 -5.79 -20.26 -3.28
C THR A 66 -7.22 -20.43 -3.77
N TYR A 67 -7.94 -19.34 -4.09
CA TYR A 67 -9.36 -19.40 -4.46
C TYR A 67 -9.69 -18.56 -5.69
N ARG A 68 -10.20 -17.33 -5.53
CA ARG A 68 -10.69 -16.52 -6.65
C ARG A 68 -9.63 -15.57 -7.18
N PRO A 69 -9.05 -15.81 -8.38
CA PRO A 69 -8.08 -14.91 -8.98
C PRO A 69 -8.75 -13.63 -9.52
N GLY A 70 -7.95 -12.62 -9.83
CA GLY A 70 -8.39 -11.36 -10.44
C GLY A 70 -7.65 -10.15 -9.87
N ALA A 71 -6.85 -10.32 -8.82
CA ALA A 71 -6.11 -9.23 -8.19
C ALA A 71 -5.07 -8.59 -9.14
N ARG A 72 -4.59 -9.31 -10.18
CA ARG A 72 -3.70 -8.75 -11.22
C ARG A 72 -4.29 -7.56 -11.99
N PHE A 73 -5.62 -7.40 -11.97
CA PHE A 73 -6.30 -6.30 -12.65
C PHE A 73 -6.44 -5.05 -11.78
N ALA A 74 -6.19 -5.17 -10.47
CA ALA A 74 -6.31 -4.05 -9.53
C ALA A 74 -5.48 -2.81 -9.93
N PRO A 75 -4.22 -2.93 -10.37
CA PRO A 75 -3.43 -1.76 -10.71
C PRO A 75 -4.08 -0.85 -11.77
N TYR A 76 -4.75 -1.43 -12.75
CA TYR A 76 -5.43 -0.67 -13.80
C TYR A 76 -6.66 0.07 -13.27
N GLU A 77 -7.48 -0.63 -12.50
CA GLU A 77 -8.74 -0.10 -12.00
C GLU A 77 -8.54 0.90 -10.85
N VAL A 78 -7.56 0.66 -9.96
CA VAL A 78 -7.22 1.63 -8.91
C VAL A 78 -6.65 2.92 -9.52
N ARG A 79 -5.87 2.87 -10.62
CA ARG A 79 -5.48 4.08 -11.35
C ARG A 79 -6.70 4.89 -11.78
N ARG A 80 -7.67 4.21 -12.39
CA ARG A 80 -8.90 4.85 -12.87
C ARG A 80 -9.64 5.58 -11.74
N VAL A 81 -9.91 4.92 -10.62
CA VAL A 81 -10.68 5.52 -9.52
C VAL A 81 -9.86 6.52 -8.72
N SER A 82 -8.55 6.34 -8.59
CA SER A 82 -7.67 7.26 -7.86
C SER A 82 -7.59 8.64 -8.50
N ALA A 83 -7.96 8.76 -9.77
CA ALA A 83 -8.04 10.04 -10.48
C ALA A 83 -9.03 11.02 -9.83
N LEU A 84 -9.99 10.56 -9.04
CA LEU A 84 -10.96 11.39 -8.32
C LEU A 84 -10.41 11.95 -6.99
N VAL A 85 -9.33 11.37 -6.46
CA VAL A 85 -8.76 11.79 -5.17
C VAL A 85 -8.08 13.15 -5.30
N GLN A 86 -8.42 14.07 -4.41
CA GLN A 86 -7.81 15.40 -4.34
C GLN A 86 -6.58 15.40 -3.44
N GLY A 87 -5.60 16.29 -3.71
CA GLY A 87 -4.31 16.29 -3.01
C GLY A 87 -4.35 16.84 -1.57
N PHE A 88 -5.31 17.72 -1.22
CA PHE A 88 -5.36 18.29 0.12
C PHE A 88 -5.98 17.34 1.15
N HIS A 89 -5.22 16.99 2.18
CA HIS A 89 -5.65 16.11 3.26
C HIS A 89 -6.26 16.90 4.44
N PRO A 90 -7.59 16.82 4.68
CA PRO A 90 -8.26 17.71 5.63
C PRO A 90 -7.88 17.44 7.10
N THR A 91 -7.60 16.19 7.46
CA THR A 91 -7.21 15.84 8.84
C THR A 91 -5.79 16.31 9.17
N HIS A 92 -4.84 16.08 8.27
CA HIS A 92 -3.45 16.50 8.46
C HIS A 92 -3.18 17.94 8.02
N LYS A 93 -4.17 18.60 7.37
CA LYS A 93 -4.13 19.99 6.91
C LYS A 93 -2.90 20.29 6.03
N LEU A 94 -2.58 19.38 5.13
CA LEU A 94 -1.48 19.53 4.19
C LEU A 94 -1.88 19.09 2.77
N ASP A 95 -1.19 19.63 1.80
CA ASP A 95 -1.26 19.18 0.42
C ASP A 95 -0.24 18.05 0.22
N VAL A 96 -0.73 16.82 0.07
CA VAL A 96 0.10 15.62 -0.03
C VAL A 96 1.02 15.69 -1.25
N PHE A 97 0.47 16.04 -2.42
CA PHE A 97 1.23 16.09 -3.68
C PHE A 97 2.02 17.38 -3.86
N GLY A 98 1.68 18.44 -3.13
CA GLY A 98 2.52 19.62 -3.00
C GLY A 98 3.70 19.42 -2.05
N THR A 99 3.61 18.46 -1.11
CA THR A 99 4.66 18.14 -0.14
C THR A 99 5.60 17.06 -0.67
N LEU A 100 5.07 16.04 -1.38
CA LEU A 100 5.84 14.93 -1.93
C LEU A 100 6.07 15.11 -3.44
N ARG A 101 7.29 14.89 -3.89
CA ARG A 101 7.58 14.62 -5.30
C ARG A 101 7.24 13.17 -5.58
N ALA A 102 5.96 12.91 -5.83
CA ALA A 102 5.45 11.58 -6.10
C ALA A 102 5.22 11.36 -7.60
N ALA A 103 5.40 10.13 -8.08
CA ALA A 103 5.15 9.76 -9.47
C ALA A 103 4.49 8.37 -9.58
N ASP A 104 3.79 8.13 -10.70
CA ASP A 104 3.37 6.80 -11.12
C ASP A 104 4.54 6.13 -11.86
N GLY A 105 5.10 5.07 -11.26
CA GLY A 105 6.20 4.28 -11.78
C GLY A 105 5.78 3.22 -12.80
N GLY A 106 4.54 3.24 -13.29
CA GLY A 106 4.03 2.21 -14.17
C GLY A 106 3.70 0.89 -13.47
N ASN A 107 3.82 -0.21 -14.17
CA ASN A 107 3.67 -1.55 -13.60
C ASN A 107 5.00 -2.29 -13.60
N VAL A 108 5.24 -3.06 -12.55
CA VAL A 108 6.32 -4.03 -12.53
C VAL A 108 6.11 -5.07 -13.63
N ALA A 109 7.13 -5.34 -14.44
CA ALA A 109 7.04 -6.24 -15.57
C ALA A 109 7.15 -7.72 -15.15
N VAL A 110 6.19 -8.16 -14.33
CA VAL A 110 6.16 -9.53 -13.80
C VAL A 110 5.90 -10.55 -14.92
N PRO A 111 6.72 -11.61 -15.03
CA PRO A 111 6.48 -12.68 -16.01
C PRO A 111 5.26 -13.51 -15.57
N PRO A 112 4.23 -13.66 -16.43
CA PRO A 112 2.93 -14.18 -15.99
C PRO A 112 2.90 -15.67 -15.64
N PHE A 113 3.94 -16.43 -15.99
CA PHE A 113 3.99 -17.90 -15.81
C PHE A 113 5.23 -18.39 -15.05
N ALA A 114 5.96 -17.50 -14.39
CA ALA A 114 7.21 -17.84 -13.71
C ALA A 114 7.22 -17.23 -12.29
N PRO A 115 6.61 -17.90 -11.28
CA PRO A 115 6.45 -17.34 -9.94
C PRO A 115 7.77 -16.96 -9.25
N ALA A 116 8.80 -17.78 -9.37
CA ALA A 116 10.10 -17.47 -8.79
C ALA A 116 10.71 -16.20 -9.42
N LEU A 117 10.69 -16.11 -10.75
CA LEU A 117 11.18 -14.93 -11.46
C LEU A 117 10.32 -13.69 -11.19
N ALA A 118 9.00 -13.84 -10.98
CA ALA A 118 8.14 -12.73 -10.60
C ALA A 118 8.59 -12.13 -9.26
N ARG A 119 8.92 -12.95 -8.26
CA ARG A 119 9.46 -12.49 -6.97
C ARG A 119 10.76 -11.70 -7.15
N ASP A 120 11.69 -12.23 -7.96
CA ASP A 120 12.98 -11.56 -8.22
C ASP A 120 12.77 -10.19 -8.91
N VAL A 121 11.85 -10.13 -9.89
CA VAL A 121 11.56 -8.89 -10.61
C VAL A 121 10.93 -7.84 -9.69
N ILE A 122 10.00 -8.24 -8.80
CA ILE A 122 9.39 -7.33 -7.82
C ILE A 122 10.46 -6.83 -6.83
N GLU A 123 11.29 -7.71 -6.28
CA GLU A 123 12.38 -7.32 -5.36
C GLU A 123 13.34 -6.33 -6.01
N ASN A 124 13.73 -6.58 -7.25
CA ASN A 124 14.65 -5.72 -7.99
C ASN A 124 14.05 -4.33 -8.26
N GLU A 125 12.77 -4.27 -8.64
CA GLU A 125 12.09 -2.98 -8.89
C GLU A 125 11.96 -2.15 -7.62
N VAL A 126 11.54 -2.78 -6.51
CA VAL A 126 11.49 -2.12 -5.19
C VAL A 126 12.90 -1.66 -4.77
N THR A 127 13.93 -2.48 -5.01
CA THR A 127 15.32 -2.10 -4.73
C THR A 127 15.75 -0.88 -5.55
N SER A 128 15.32 -0.77 -6.81
CA SER A 128 15.61 0.38 -7.67
C SER A 128 15.00 1.68 -7.11
N VAL A 129 13.74 1.63 -6.71
CA VAL A 129 13.06 2.78 -6.05
C VAL A 129 13.79 3.20 -4.78
N LEU A 130 14.10 2.23 -3.91
CA LEU A 130 14.84 2.48 -2.67
C LEU A 130 16.25 3.02 -2.94
N GLY A 131 16.92 2.53 -3.99
CA GLY A 131 18.24 3.00 -4.42
C GLY A 131 18.24 4.49 -4.77
N ALA A 132 17.16 4.99 -5.34
CA ALA A 132 16.96 6.41 -5.64
C ALA A 132 16.58 7.26 -4.40
N GLY A 133 16.33 6.65 -3.25
CA GLY A 133 15.93 7.33 -2.01
C GLY A 133 14.42 7.55 -1.89
N ALA A 134 13.61 7.02 -2.81
CA ALA A 134 12.17 7.13 -2.79
C ALA A 134 11.53 6.01 -1.96
N ILE A 135 10.30 6.24 -1.46
CA ILE A 135 9.48 5.26 -0.77
C ILE A 135 8.62 4.52 -1.81
N PRO A 136 8.68 3.17 -1.90
CA PRO A 136 7.81 2.40 -2.77
C PRO A 136 6.41 2.26 -2.18
N PHE A 137 5.39 2.47 -3.02
CA PHE A 137 3.99 2.24 -2.77
C PHE A 137 3.47 1.29 -3.84
N LEU A 138 3.01 0.10 -3.46
CA LEU A 138 2.61 -0.93 -4.42
C LEU A 138 1.10 -1.09 -4.41
N VAL A 139 0.50 -1.07 -5.58
CA VAL A 139 -0.90 -1.45 -5.77
C VAL A 139 -0.89 -2.80 -6.46
N GLY A 140 -1.40 -3.77 -5.75
CA GLY A 140 -1.24 -4.91 -6.32
C GLY A 140 -1.85 -6.04 -6.51
N GLY A 141 -1.70 -7.05 -7.01
CA GLY A 141 -1.86 -8.41 -7.10
C GLY A 141 -2.27 -9.08 -5.79
N ASP A 142 -1.98 -10.34 -5.71
CA ASP A 142 -2.18 -11.11 -4.49
C ASP A 142 -1.14 -10.78 -3.40
N HIS A 143 -1.40 -11.22 -2.17
CA HIS A 143 -0.57 -10.85 -1.01
C HIS A 143 0.86 -11.42 -1.04
N SER A 144 1.15 -12.38 -1.92
CA SER A 144 2.52 -12.92 -2.07
C SER A 144 3.56 -11.87 -2.48
N ILE A 145 3.13 -10.73 -3.04
CA ILE A 145 4.03 -9.63 -3.43
C ILE A 145 4.67 -8.92 -2.22
N ALA A 146 4.10 -9.05 -1.03
CA ALA A 146 4.66 -8.45 0.18
C ALA A 146 6.03 -9.04 0.54
N LEU A 147 6.25 -10.34 0.30
CA LEU A 147 7.53 -10.99 0.61
C LEU A 147 8.73 -10.40 -0.16
N PRO A 148 8.74 -10.34 -1.52
CA PRO A 148 9.84 -9.71 -2.25
C PRO A 148 10.00 -8.23 -1.94
N SER A 149 8.91 -7.52 -1.65
CA SER A 149 8.95 -6.13 -1.20
C SER A 149 9.67 -5.99 0.14
N LEU A 150 9.33 -6.82 1.11
CA LEU A 150 9.99 -6.85 2.42
C LEU A 150 11.48 -7.23 2.33
N ARG A 151 11.85 -8.14 1.42
CA ARG A 151 13.28 -8.48 1.17
C ARG A 151 14.07 -7.25 0.73
N ALA A 152 13.57 -6.50 -0.26
CA ALA A 152 14.20 -5.27 -0.73
C ALA A 152 14.27 -4.21 0.39
N ILE A 153 13.18 -4.02 1.13
CA ILE A 153 13.08 -3.06 2.24
C ILE A 153 14.07 -3.43 3.36
N ALA A 154 14.08 -4.68 3.81
CA ALA A 154 14.97 -5.12 4.88
C ALA A 154 16.45 -5.07 4.48
N LYS A 155 16.76 -5.33 3.22
CA LYS A 155 18.13 -5.17 2.68
C LYS A 155 18.63 -3.72 2.77
N LYS A 156 17.74 -2.73 2.62
CA LYS A 156 18.07 -1.30 2.69
C LYS A 156 18.07 -0.75 4.13
N HIS A 157 17.11 -1.17 4.95
CA HIS A 157 16.81 -0.53 6.24
C HIS A 157 17.11 -1.41 7.46
N GLY A 158 17.48 -2.69 7.27
CA GLY A 158 17.44 -3.72 8.29
C GLY A 158 16.03 -4.25 8.51
N PRO A 159 15.84 -5.20 9.46
CA PRO A 159 14.52 -5.70 9.83
C PRO A 159 13.56 -4.55 10.20
N VAL A 160 12.31 -4.65 9.76
CA VAL A 160 11.31 -3.59 9.92
C VAL A 160 10.28 -3.92 10.99
N ALA A 161 9.59 -2.89 11.47
CA ALA A 161 8.28 -3.07 12.09
C ALA A 161 7.24 -3.26 10.97
N LEU A 162 6.41 -4.30 11.08
CA LEU A 162 5.37 -4.61 10.10
C LEU A 162 3.98 -4.33 10.68
N VAL A 163 3.23 -3.47 10.01
CA VAL A 163 1.80 -3.26 10.23
C VAL A 163 1.05 -4.03 9.16
N HIS A 164 0.40 -5.12 9.55
CA HIS A 164 -0.28 -6.06 8.69
C HIS A 164 -1.78 -5.99 8.94
N VAL A 165 -2.54 -5.45 8.00
CA VAL A 165 -4.01 -5.40 8.03
C VAL A 165 -4.55 -6.51 7.16
N ASP A 166 -5.33 -7.43 7.73
CA ASP A 166 -5.74 -8.66 7.06
C ASP A 166 -6.84 -9.38 7.85
N ALA A 167 -7.61 -10.24 7.19
CA ALA A 167 -8.45 -11.22 7.87
C ALA A 167 -7.65 -12.45 8.31
N HIS A 168 -6.54 -12.75 7.63
CA HIS A 168 -5.72 -13.94 7.74
C HIS A 168 -4.38 -13.66 8.44
N LEU A 169 -3.74 -14.72 8.96
CA LEU A 169 -2.42 -14.60 9.57
C LEU A 169 -1.29 -14.53 8.55
N ASP A 170 -1.49 -15.11 7.38
CA ASP A 170 -0.50 -15.28 6.31
C ASP A 170 0.79 -15.97 6.76
N THR A 171 0.63 -16.89 7.70
CA THR A 171 1.68 -17.74 8.26
C THR A 171 1.53 -19.22 7.88
N SER A 172 0.67 -19.53 6.92
CA SER A 172 0.47 -20.90 6.42
C SER A 172 1.74 -21.49 5.80
N ASP A 173 1.83 -22.81 5.80
CA ASP A 173 2.93 -23.56 5.19
C ASP A 173 2.47 -24.48 4.07
N ALA A 174 3.41 -25.17 3.44
CA ALA A 174 3.14 -26.10 2.35
C ALA A 174 2.23 -27.26 2.72
N GLN A 175 2.03 -27.58 4.01
CA GLN A 175 1.15 -28.69 4.43
C GLN A 175 -0.31 -28.39 4.11
N VAL A 176 -0.69 -27.12 4.09
CA VAL A 176 -2.09 -26.71 3.80
C VAL A 176 -2.39 -26.76 2.31
N TRP A 177 -1.49 -26.19 1.48
CA TRP A 177 -1.76 -25.94 0.06
C TRP A 177 -0.83 -26.67 -0.91
N GLY A 178 0.17 -27.40 -0.42
CA GLY A 178 1.13 -28.14 -1.24
C GLY A 178 2.21 -27.27 -1.90
N GLU A 179 2.22 -25.96 -1.62
CA GLU A 179 3.19 -24.99 -2.13
C GLU A 179 3.63 -24.05 -1.01
N GLU A 180 4.92 -23.70 -0.97
CA GLU A 180 5.46 -22.83 0.09
C GLU A 180 5.19 -21.35 -0.18
N PHE A 181 5.21 -20.94 -1.46
CA PHE A 181 5.10 -19.54 -1.86
C PHE A 181 3.72 -19.25 -2.44
N HIS A 182 2.77 -19.01 -1.57
CA HIS A 182 1.40 -18.61 -1.92
C HIS A 182 0.99 -17.36 -1.13
N HIS A 183 -0.17 -16.78 -1.47
CA HIS A 183 -0.61 -15.52 -0.88
C HIS A 183 -0.85 -15.59 0.65
N GLY A 184 -1.15 -16.78 1.21
CA GLY A 184 -1.28 -17.00 2.66
C GLY A 184 0.03 -17.30 3.39
N ALA A 185 1.21 -17.07 2.79
CA ALA A 185 2.50 -17.42 3.38
C ALA A 185 3.53 -16.27 3.51
N PRO A 186 3.29 -15.03 3.03
CA PRO A 186 4.34 -14.01 3.01
C PRO A 186 4.87 -13.66 4.40
N ILE A 187 4.01 -13.63 5.41
CA ILE A 187 4.42 -13.30 6.79
C ILE A 187 5.25 -14.44 7.40
N ARG A 188 4.92 -15.71 7.09
CA ARG A 188 5.75 -16.86 7.50
C ARG A 188 7.19 -16.68 7.01
N HIS A 189 7.36 -16.49 5.73
CA HIS A 189 8.69 -16.32 5.12
C HIS A 189 9.40 -15.09 5.66
N ALA A 190 8.72 -13.97 5.81
CA ALA A 190 9.30 -12.74 6.35
C ALA A 190 9.82 -12.92 7.79
N ILE A 191 9.12 -13.70 8.63
CA ILE A 191 9.60 -14.07 9.97
C ILE A 191 10.83 -14.97 9.88
N GLN A 192 10.76 -16.02 9.05
CA GLN A 192 11.83 -17.01 8.93
C GLN A 192 13.13 -16.44 8.35
N GLU A 193 13.00 -15.48 7.43
CA GLU A 193 14.13 -14.78 6.81
C GLU A 193 14.64 -13.61 7.67
N GLY A 194 14.02 -13.31 8.81
CA GLY A 194 14.43 -12.23 9.70
C GLY A 194 14.19 -10.82 9.12
N LEU A 195 13.20 -10.67 8.25
CA LEU A 195 12.86 -9.39 7.61
C LEU A 195 12.05 -8.48 8.54
N ILE A 196 11.38 -9.07 9.54
CA ILE A 196 10.60 -8.37 10.56
C ILE A 196 11.38 -8.39 11.86
N GLU A 197 11.52 -7.24 12.52
CA GLU A 197 12.15 -7.16 13.84
C GLU A 197 11.28 -7.91 14.88
N ARG A 198 11.93 -8.72 15.73
CA ARG A 198 11.23 -9.51 16.76
C ARG A 198 10.39 -8.61 17.66
N GLY A 199 9.13 -8.95 17.87
CA GLY A 199 8.17 -8.17 18.65
C GLY A 199 7.59 -6.95 17.91
N GLN A 200 7.90 -6.78 16.63
CA GLN A 200 7.43 -5.65 15.82
C GLN A 200 6.50 -6.08 14.67
N LEU A 201 5.85 -7.23 14.80
CA LEU A 201 4.75 -7.65 13.94
C LEU A 201 3.42 -7.26 14.61
N HIS A 202 2.67 -6.38 13.97
CA HIS A 202 1.36 -5.90 14.41
C HIS A 202 0.31 -6.35 13.39
N GLN A 203 -0.52 -7.36 13.75
CA GLN A 203 -1.56 -7.93 12.89
C GLN A 203 -2.94 -7.42 13.30
N ILE A 204 -3.69 -6.82 12.38
CA ILE A 204 -4.91 -6.07 12.64
C ILE A 204 -6.05 -6.64 11.79
N GLY A 205 -7.17 -7.02 12.43
CA GLY A 205 -8.38 -7.49 11.76
C GLY A 205 -8.50 -9.01 11.64
N ILE A 206 -7.51 -9.76 12.15
CA ILE A 206 -7.45 -11.21 12.05
C ILE A 206 -8.70 -11.85 12.65
N ARG A 207 -9.34 -12.73 11.87
CA ARG A 207 -10.59 -13.39 12.24
C ARG A 207 -10.89 -14.69 11.46
N ALA A 208 -10.12 -14.95 10.39
CA ALA A 208 -10.26 -16.18 9.63
C ALA A 208 -9.97 -17.42 10.47
N ALA A 209 -10.61 -18.53 10.13
CA ALA A 209 -10.27 -19.83 10.70
C ALA A 209 -8.89 -20.28 10.21
N TRP A 210 -8.14 -20.93 11.07
CA TRP A 210 -6.80 -21.44 10.75
C TRP A 210 -6.88 -22.83 10.10
N GLY A 211 -5.93 -23.12 9.24
CA GLY A 211 -5.81 -24.43 8.61
C GLY A 211 -5.41 -25.52 9.61
N TYR A 212 -4.66 -25.17 10.67
CA TYR A 212 -4.20 -26.06 11.73
C TYR A 212 -3.87 -25.25 13.01
N PRO A 213 -3.88 -25.89 14.20
CA PRO A 213 -3.73 -25.18 15.49
C PRO A 213 -2.42 -24.39 15.64
N GLU A 214 -1.34 -24.84 15.01
CA GLU A 214 0.00 -24.25 15.13
C GLU A 214 0.23 -23.09 14.16
N GLU A 215 -0.70 -22.79 13.26
CA GLU A 215 -0.55 -21.72 12.27
C GLU A 215 -0.24 -20.36 12.91
N GLY A 216 -0.88 -20.05 14.03
CA GLY A 216 -0.60 -18.84 14.81
C GLY A 216 0.65 -18.92 15.69
N ALA A 217 1.22 -20.12 15.91
CA ALA A 217 2.32 -20.31 16.84
C ALA A 217 3.61 -19.61 16.39
N LEU A 218 3.86 -19.54 15.08
CA LEU A 218 5.03 -18.87 14.51
C LEU A 218 5.01 -17.36 14.81
N ALA A 219 3.89 -16.71 14.53
CA ALA A 219 3.72 -15.28 14.82
C ALA A 219 3.80 -15.01 16.33
N ALA A 220 3.16 -15.82 17.16
CA ALA A 220 3.23 -15.71 18.61
C ALA A 220 4.67 -15.89 19.14
N ALA A 221 5.41 -16.88 18.65
CA ALA A 221 6.81 -17.11 19.00
C ALA A 221 7.72 -15.96 18.55
N HIS A 222 7.38 -15.27 17.45
CA HIS A 222 8.06 -14.06 17.01
C HIS A 222 7.75 -12.86 17.90
N GLY A 223 6.73 -12.93 18.74
CA GLY A 223 6.28 -11.84 19.61
C GLY A 223 5.30 -10.89 18.90
N ALA A 224 4.53 -11.40 17.94
CA ALA A 224 3.52 -10.61 17.26
C ALA A 224 2.45 -10.09 18.24
N THR A 225 1.97 -8.86 17.98
CA THR A 225 0.79 -8.32 18.65
C THR A 225 -0.41 -8.49 17.73
N LEU A 226 -1.37 -9.30 18.17
CA LEU A 226 -2.61 -9.55 17.45
C LEU A 226 -3.71 -8.61 17.96
N TYR A 227 -4.28 -7.83 17.04
CA TYR A 227 -5.49 -7.04 17.26
C TYR A 227 -6.60 -7.67 16.44
N ASP A 228 -7.22 -8.70 17.01
CA ASP A 228 -8.41 -9.31 16.42
C ASP A 228 -9.60 -8.32 16.45
N VAL A 229 -10.67 -8.68 15.76
CA VAL A 229 -11.84 -7.81 15.64
C VAL A 229 -12.50 -7.51 16.98
N ASP A 230 -12.48 -8.45 17.94
CA ASP A 230 -13.02 -8.27 19.29
C ASP A 230 -12.15 -7.30 20.11
N ALA A 231 -10.83 -7.41 20.03
CA ALA A 231 -9.90 -6.48 20.64
C ALA A 231 -10.06 -5.07 20.06
N ILE A 232 -10.29 -4.95 18.76
CA ILE A 232 -10.54 -3.66 18.09
C ILE A 232 -11.88 -3.07 18.56
N ALA A 233 -12.94 -3.87 18.59
CA ALA A 233 -14.27 -3.43 19.04
C ALA A 233 -14.23 -2.92 20.50
N ASN A 234 -13.49 -3.62 21.37
CA ASN A 234 -13.38 -3.25 22.79
C ASN A 234 -12.49 -2.05 23.05
N ARG A 235 -11.35 -1.90 22.32
CA ARG A 235 -10.37 -0.82 22.54
C ARG A 235 -10.64 0.43 21.71
N GLY A 236 -11.24 0.27 20.54
CA GLY A 236 -11.38 1.27 19.49
C GLY A 236 -10.09 1.40 18.65
N ILE A 237 -10.29 1.55 17.34
CA ILE A 237 -9.19 1.57 16.36
C ILE A 237 -8.15 2.68 16.60
N ALA A 238 -8.58 3.83 17.14
CA ALA A 238 -7.68 4.93 17.46
C ALA A 238 -6.65 4.56 18.53
N ARG A 239 -7.05 3.78 19.55
CA ARG A 239 -6.13 3.29 20.58
C ARG A 239 -5.19 2.20 20.05
N VAL A 240 -5.68 1.39 19.12
CA VAL A 240 -4.83 0.41 18.42
C VAL A 240 -3.72 1.15 17.66
N ALA A 241 -4.07 2.15 16.86
CA ALA A 241 -3.08 2.95 16.13
C ALA A 241 -2.07 3.63 17.08
N GLN A 242 -2.53 4.25 18.17
CA GLN A 242 -1.65 4.86 19.18
C GLN A 242 -0.70 3.85 19.82
N HIS A 243 -1.18 2.64 20.12
CA HIS A 243 -0.33 1.58 20.68
C HIS A 243 0.73 1.14 19.66
N ILE A 244 0.37 0.94 18.39
CA ILE A 244 1.34 0.63 17.33
C ILE A 244 2.41 1.72 17.25
N VAL A 245 2.03 3.00 17.17
CA VAL A 245 2.98 4.12 17.12
C VAL A 245 3.93 4.11 18.34
N SER A 246 3.42 3.82 19.53
CA SER A 246 4.25 3.73 20.74
C SER A 246 5.23 2.55 20.71
N CYS A 247 4.84 1.41 20.12
CA CYS A 247 5.68 0.22 19.99
C CYS A 247 6.77 0.40 18.94
N VAL A 248 6.41 0.94 17.76
CA VAL A 248 7.36 1.06 16.64
C VAL A 248 8.38 2.18 16.85
N GLY A 249 8.02 3.26 17.54
CA GLY A 249 8.91 4.40 17.75
C GLY A 249 9.46 4.96 16.43
N ASP A 250 10.79 5.09 16.32
CA ASP A 250 11.46 5.60 15.11
C ASP A 250 12.00 4.46 14.18
N ARG A 251 11.54 3.24 14.39
CA ARG A 251 11.88 2.09 13.52
C ARG A 251 11.36 2.29 12.10
N PRO A 252 12.03 1.71 11.09
CA PRO A 252 11.45 1.63 9.77
C PRO A 252 10.17 0.79 9.82
N VAL A 253 9.08 1.34 9.26
CA VAL A 253 7.76 0.70 9.25
C VAL A 253 7.38 0.37 7.82
N TYR A 254 7.02 -0.89 7.56
CA TYR A 254 6.31 -1.29 6.37
C TYR A 254 4.83 -1.53 6.70
N VAL A 255 3.95 -1.06 5.83
CA VAL A 255 2.50 -1.33 5.96
C VAL A 255 2.09 -2.23 4.81
N THR A 256 1.56 -3.41 5.12
CA THR A 256 0.89 -4.26 4.14
C THR A 256 -0.59 -4.30 4.44
N PHE A 257 -1.41 -3.96 3.45
CA PHE A 257 -2.84 -3.81 3.60
C PHE A 257 -3.58 -4.73 2.64
N ASP A 258 -4.03 -5.86 3.18
CA ASP A 258 -5.00 -6.71 2.50
C ASP A 258 -6.40 -6.10 2.66
N VAL A 259 -7.12 -5.95 1.55
CA VAL A 259 -8.47 -5.38 1.58
C VAL A 259 -9.48 -6.28 2.25
N ASP A 260 -9.20 -7.59 2.38
CA ASP A 260 -10.07 -8.52 3.08
C ASP A 260 -10.01 -8.40 4.62
N GLY A 261 -9.02 -7.68 5.17
CA GLY A 261 -9.04 -7.22 6.56
C GLY A 261 -10.27 -6.38 6.88
N VAL A 262 -10.79 -5.68 5.87
CA VAL A 262 -12.06 -4.93 5.93
C VAL A 262 -13.24 -5.87 5.72
N ASP A 263 -14.37 -5.58 6.39
CA ASP A 263 -15.59 -6.38 6.24
C ASP A 263 -16.08 -6.37 4.78
N PRO A 264 -16.53 -7.51 4.22
CA PRO A 264 -17.03 -7.59 2.85
C PRO A 264 -18.26 -6.71 2.58
N ALA A 265 -18.93 -6.17 3.60
CA ALA A 265 -19.95 -5.13 3.43
C ALA A 265 -19.34 -3.80 2.90
N PHE A 266 -18.06 -3.55 3.12
CA PHE A 266 -17.32 -2.36 2.70
C PHE A 266 -16.22 -2.66 1.68
N ALA A 267 -15.78 -3.91 1.55
CA ALA A 267 -14.76 -4.37 0.61
C ALA A 267 -15.16 -5.73 0.00
N PRO A 268 -16.22 -5.77 -0.83
CA PRO A 268 -16.68 -7.03 -1.44
C PRO A 268 -15.73 -7.58 -2.52
N GLY A 269 -14.89 -6.72 -3.11
CA GLY A 269 -14.04 -7.04 -4.25
C GLY A 269 -12.73 -7.69 -3.87
N THR A 270 -12.78 -8.84 -3.20
CA THR A 270 -11.60 -9.64 -2.82
C THR A 270 -11.82 -11.14 -3.04
N GLY A 271 -10.73 -11.89 -3.15
CA GLY A 271 -10.73 -13.33 -3.41
C GLY A 271 -11.20 -14.17 -2.24
N THR A 272 -10.81 -13.84 -1.02
CA THR A 272 -10.99 -14.63 0.20
C THR A 272 -11.67 -13.83 1.32
N PRO A 273 -12.88 -13.26 1.12
CA PRO A 273 -13.56 -12.42 2.10
C PRO A 273 -13.97 -13.22 3.34
N VAL A 274 -13.78 -12.62 4.51
CA VAL A 274 -14.24 -13.15 5.81
C VAL A 274 -15.18 -12.13 6.45
N PRO A 275 -16.42 -12.49 6.82
CA PRO A 275 -17.35 -11.58 7.50
C PRO A 275 -16.87 -11.17 8.90
N GLY A 276 -17.38 -10.02 9.38
CA GLY A 276 -17.08 -9.53 10.72
C GLY A 276 -15.80 -8.69 10.80
N GLY A 277 -15.32 -8.12 9.69
CA GLY A 277 -14.11 -7.30 9.61
C GLY A 277 -14.27 -5.89 10.14
N ILE A 278 -13.18 -5.11 10.07
CA ILE A 278 -13.23 -3.67 10.36
C ILE A 278 -14.02 -2.94 9.27
N SER A 279 -14.64 -1.82 9.62
CA SER A 279 -15.29 -0.96 8.64
C SER A 279 -14.26 -0.18 7.82
N SER A 280 -14.65 0.30 6.64
CA SER A 280 -13.82 1.21 5.85
C SER A 280 -13.42 2.47 6.62
N ARG A 281 -14.31 2.99 7.49
CA ARG A 281 -14.00 4.12 8.38
C ARG A 281 -12.88 3.79 9.37
N GLU A 282 -12.91 2.60 9.96
CA GLU A 282 -11.86 2.16 10.90
C GLU A 282 -10.53 1.93 10.19
N ALA A 283 -10.54 1.36 8.99
CA ALA A 283 -9.35 1.20 8.15
C ALA A 283 -8.66 2.56 7.88
N ILE A 284 -9.41 3.56 7.45
CA ILE A 284 -8.90 4.92 7.24
C ILE A 284 -8.45 5.56 8.56
N ALA A 285 -9.20 5.38 9.65
CA ALA A 285 -8.83 5.94 10.96
C ALA A 285 -7.54 5.30 11.52
N LEU A 286 -7.33 3.99 11.29
CA LEU A 286 -6.08 3.30 11.63
C LEU A 286 -4.90 3.99 10.96
N LEU A 287 -4.92 4.11 9.63
CA LEU A 287 -3.83 4.71 8.87
C LEU A 287 -3.56 6.15 9.31
N ARG A 288 -4.59 6.98 9.44
CA ARG A 288 -4.44 8.34 9.98
C ARG A 288 -3.79 8.38 11.35
N GLY A 289 -4.14 7.42 12.21
CA GLY A 289 -3.57 7.28 13.54
C GLY A 289 -2.08 6.90 13.57
N LEU A 290 -1.54 6.36 12.47
CA LEU A 290 -0.12 6.06 12.30
C LEU A 290 0.72 7.30 11.93
N ALA A 291 0.14 8.50 11.88
CA ALA A 291 0.86 9.72 11.50
C ALA A 291 2.10 9.95 12.36
N GLY A 292 3.27 10.04 11.71
CA GLY A 292 4.56 10.25 12.36
C GLY A 292 5.48 9.03 12.38
N VAL A 293 4.99 7.82 12.07
CA VAL A 293 5.86 6.64 11.88
C VAL A 293 6.88 6.88 10.75
N ARG A 294 8.00 6.19 10.81
CA ARG A 294 8.99 6.19 9.73
C ARG A 294 8.58 5.17 8.67
N LEU A 295 7.61 5.54 7.82
CA LEU A 295 7.16 4.71 6.72
C LEU A 295 8.28 4.55 5.68
N VAL A 296 8.63 3.30 5.34
CA VAL A 296 9.67 2.96 4.36
C VAL A 296 9.13 2.20 3.14
N GLY A 297 7.87 1.84 3.16
CA GLY A 297 7.15 1.22 2.06
C GLY A 297 5.74 0.82 2.46
N MET A 298 4.88 0.61 1.47
CA MET A 298 3.51 0.18 1.68
C MET A 298 2.99 -0.57 0.47
N ASP A 299 2.13 -1.54 0.69
CA ASP A 299 1.29 -2.12 -0.36
C ASP A 299 -0.20 -2.14 0.00
N VAL A 300 -1.02 -2.27 -1.05
CA VAL A 300 -2.44 -2.60 -1.00
C VAL A 300 -2.67 -3.78 -1.93
N VAL A 301 -3.21 -4.87 -1.40
CA VAL A 301 -3.28 -6.17 -2.08
C VAL A 301 -4.68 -6.78 -2.05
N GLU A 302 -4.87 -7.86 -2.81
CA GLU A 302 -6.07 -8.72 -2.90
C GLU A 302 -7.32 -8.01 -3.42
N VAL A 303 -7.18 -6.85 -4.05
CA VAL A 303 -8.31 -6.20 -4.73
C VAL A 303 -8.64 -6.96 -6.00
N CYS A 304 -9.82 -7.56 -6.08
CA CYS A 304 -10.34 -8.27 -7.25
C CYS A 304 -11.45 -7.46 -7.92
N PRO A 305 -11.16 -6.66 -8.96
CA PRO A 305 -12.16 -5.78 -9.57
C PRO A 305 -13.40 -6.51 -10.11
N ALA A 306 -13.23 -7.74 -10.63
CA ALA A 306 -14.33 -8.55 -11.15
C ALA A 306 -15.33 -9.01 -10.08
N LEU A 307 -14.93 -8.98 -8.80
CA LEU A 307 -15.76 -9.35 -7.65
C LEU A 307 -16.32 -8.11 -6.94
N ASP A 308 -15.88 -6.92 -7.34
CA ASP A 308 -16.30 -5.67 -6.72
C ASP A 308 -17.70 -5.25 -7.18
N HIS A 309 -18.37 -4.47 -6.36
CA HIS A 309 -19.66 -3.89 -6.68
C HIS A 309 -19.57 -2.36 -6.65
N ALA A 310 -19.91 -1.73 -7.77
CA ALA A 310 -19.89 -0.27 -7.92
C ALA A 310 -18.56 0.38 -7.49
N ASP A 311 -17.44 -0.28 -7.73
CA ASP A 311 -16.08 0.18 -7.40
C ASP A 311 -15.84 0.45 -5.89
N ILE A 312 -16.63 -0.11 -4.99
CA ILE A 312 -16.54 0.15 -3.54
C ILE A 312 -15.14 -0.20 -3.00
N THR A 313 -14.65 -1.40 -3.32
CA THR A 313 -13.33 -1.86 -2.89
C THR A 313 -12.21 -1.09 -3.58
N LEU A 314 -12.37 -0.76 -4.85
CA LEU A 314 -11.43 0.05 -5.61
C LEU A 314 -11.27 1.44 -5.01
N HIS A 315 -12.37 2.11 -4.66
CA HIS A 315 -12.33 3.41 -3.98
C HIS A 315 -11.69 3.32 -2.60
N LEU A 316 -11.93 2.23 -1.85
CA LEU A 316 -11.26 1.98 -0.58
C LEU A 316 -9.74 1.81 -0.78
N ALA A 317 -9.31 1.00 -1.75
CA ALA A 317 -7.89 0.79 -2.04
C ALA A 317 -7.18 2.11 -2.42
N ALA A 318 -7.82 2.94 -3.25
CA ALA A 318 -7.31 4.27 -3.59
C ALA A 318 -7.22 5.18 -2.35
N ALA A 319 -8.22 5.14 -1.47
CA ALA A 319 -8.20 5.93 -0.23
C ALA A 319 -7.09 5.44 0.74
N VAL A 320 -6.94 4.14 0.91
CA VAL A 320 -5.87 3.51 1.73
C VAL A 320 -4.50 3.91 1.22
N MET A 321 -4.27 3.84 -0.09
CA MET A 321 -3.01 4.26 -0.70
C MET A 321 -2.76 5.77 -0.53
N PHE A 322 -3.79 6.60 -0.64
CA PHE A 322 -3.69 8.05 -0.39
C PHE A 322 -3.33 8.34 1.07
N GLU A 323 -3.91 7.62 2.04
CA GLU A 323 -3.53 7.75 3.46
C GLU A 323 -2.06 7.37 3.67
N GLY A 324 -1.55 6.32 3.01
CA GLY A 324 -0.14 5.95 3.04
C GLY A 324 0.78 7.07 2.52
N LEU A 325 0.44 7.67 1.38
CA LEU A 325 1.14 8.83 0.84
C LEU A 325 1.08 10.03 1.81
N ALA A 326 -0.06 10.22 2.47
CA ALA A 326 -0.22 11.27 3.48
C ALA A 326 0.69 11.04 4.71
N LEU A 327 0.89 9.78 5.16
CA LEU A 327 1.85 9.45 6.23
C LEU A 327 3.27 9.88 5.85
N ALA A 328 3.71 9.57 4.63
CA ALA A 328 5.02 10.00 4.11
C ALA A 328 5.12 11.53 4.05
N ALA A 329 4.08 12.21 3.57
CA ALA A 329 4.02 13.67 3.49
C ALA A 329 4.08 14.34 4.87
N VAL A 330 3.34 13.82 5.86
CA VAL A 330 3.37 14.32 7.24
C VAL A 330 4.77 14.20 7.84
N ARG A 331 5.46 13.08 7.61
CA ARG A 331 6.83 12.92 8.10
C ARG A 331 7.78 13.89 7.40
N ARG A 332 7.70 14.00 6.07
CA ARG A 332 8.54 14.93 5.31
C ARG A 332 8.37 16.38 5.75
N ALA A 333 7.15 16.81 6.03
CA ALA A 333 6.87 18.17 6.47
C ALA A 333 7.45 18.52 7.87
N ARG A 334 7.89 17.51 8.62
CA ARG A 334 8.53 17.68 9.94
C ARG A 334 10.05 17.68 9.90
N LEU A 335 10.64 17.30 8.76
CA LEU A 335 12.10 17.30 8.50
C LEU A 335 12.55 18.62 7.90
#